data_5c2d24666c0d72ff6ff35f04419a9af5
#
_entry.id   5c2d24666c0d72ff6ff35f04419a9af5
#
_cell.length_a   1.000
_cell.length_b   1.000
_cell.length_c   1.000
_cell.angle_alpha   90.00
_cell.angle_beta   90.00
_cell.angle_gamma   90.00
#
_symmetry.space_group_name_H-M   'P 1'
#
loop_
_entity.id
_entity.type
_entity.pdbx_description
1 polymer ?
#
loop_
_entity_poly.entity_id
_entity_poly.type
_entity_poly.pdbx_seq_one_letter_code
_entity_poly.pdbx_strand_id
1 'polypeptide(L)'
;FGSICKIWLKIDLWSIEDSARLISGIPPQSIADEEDIKSNTAYKVNLEIITGCLGKSLSYSMNKFQEKPRINPNYLLNWAINKKLPINSILLDQFRITDNSNI
;
A
#
# COMPACT_ATOMS: atom_id res chain seq x y z
N PHE A 1 -12.59 3.50 7.23
CA PHE A 1 -11.33 3.28 6.50
C PHE A 1 -10.34 4.44 6.71
N GLY A 2 -10.82 5.67 6.82
CA GLY A 2 -9.94 6.82 7.04
C GLY A 2 -9.10 6.72 8.32
N SER A 3 -9.67 6.25 9.43
CA SER A 3 -8.94 6.05 10.69
C SER A 3 -7.84 4.99 10.54
N ILE A 4 -8.12 3.93 9.79
CA ILE A 4 -7.15 2.87 9.49
C ILE A 4 -6.00 3.44 8.66
N CYS A 5 -6.30 4.26 7.66
CA CYS A 5 -5.28 4.91 6.84
C CYS A 5 -4.36 5.80 7.69
N LYS A 6 -4.91 6.56 8.63
CA LYS A 6 -4.11 7.41 9.52
C LYS A 6 -3.12 6.58 10.34
N ILE A 7 -3.55 5.43 10.86
CA ILE A 7 -2.69 4.53 11.63
C ILE A 7 -1.61 3.93 10.73
N TRP A 8 -1.99 3.40 9.58
CA TRP A 8 -1.06 2.72 8.67
C TRP A 8 -0.03 3.68 8.07
N LEU A 9 -0.39 4.95 7.83
CA LEU A 9 0.56 5.96 7.34
C LEU A 9 1.67 6.29 8.36
N LYS A 10 1.48 5.94 9.63
CA LYS A 10 2.51 6.09 10.67
C LYS A 10 3.45 4.89 10.77
N ILE A 11 3.13 3.79 10.08
CA ILE A 11 3.96 2.59 10.08
C ILE A 11 5.06 2.77 9.02
N ASP A 12 6.31 2.54 9.42
CA ASP A 12 7.47 2.85 8.57
C ASP A 12 7.59 1.95 7.34
N LEU A 13 7.14 0.70 7.44
CA LEU A 13 7.26 -0.27 6.35
C LEU A 13 5.97 -1.09 6.22
N TRP A 14 5.50 -1.22 4.99
CA TRP A 14 4.32 -2.04 4.65
C TRP A 14 4.77 -3.28 3.89
N SER A 15 4.12 -4.42 4.13
CA SER A 15 4.27 -5.59 3.28
C SER A 15 3.65 -5.33 1.91
N ILE A 16 3.98 -6.19 0.94
CA ILE A 16 3.44 -6.05 -0.43
C ILE A 16 1.93 -6.24 -0.42
N GLU A 17 1.43 -7.22 0.31
CA GLU A 17 -0.01 -7.50 0.42
C GLU A 17 -0.75 -6.34 1.09
N ASP A 18 -0.21 -5.81 2.19
CA ASP A 18 -0.83 -4.69 2.89
C ASP A 18 -0.84 -3.43 2.00
N SER A 19 0.23 -3.22 1.24
CA SER A 19 0.32 -2.11 0.28
C SER A 19 -0.79 -2.22 -0.77
N ALA A 20 -0.97 -3.39 -1.36
CA ALA A 20 -2.00 -3.63 -2.37
C ALA A 20 -3.40 -3.47 -1.78
N ARG A 21 -3.63 -3.95 -0.56
CA ARG A 21 -4.92 -3.81 0.14
C ARG A 21 -5.26 -2.34 0.38
N LEU A 22 -4.33 -1.59 0.96
CA LEU A 22 -4.56 -0.18 1.30
C LEU A 22 -4.83 0.65 0.06
N ILE A 23 -4.04 0.47 -1.00
CA ILE A 23 -4.24 1.16 -2.27
C ILE A 23 -5.61 0.84 -2.86
N SER A 24 -6.09 -0.39 -2.67
CA SER A 24 -7.38 -0.87 -3.19
C SER A 24 -8.57 -0.54 -2.28
N GLY A 25 -8.35 0.08 -1.13
CA GLY A 25 -9.42 0.43 -0.19
C GLY A 25 -9.85 -0.70 0.73
N ILE A 26 -8.98 -1.69 0.96
CA ILE A 26 -9.26 -2.84 1.82
C ILE A 26 -8.45 -2.71 3.10
N PRO A 27 -9.09 -2.76 4.29
CA PRO A 27 -8.35 -2.74 5.55
C PRO A 27 -7.45 -3.98 5.68
N PRO A 28 -6.14 -3.82 5.99
CA PRO A 28 -5.22 -4.95 6.05
C PRO A 28 -5.55 -6.00 7.11
N GLN A 29 -6.21 -5.58 8.19
CA GLN A 29 -6.61 -6.47 9.29
C GLN A 29 -8.09 -6.89 9.20
N SER A 30 -8.71 -6.68 8.05
CA SER A 30 -10.10 -7.05 7.83
C SER A 30 -10.26 -8.56 7.95
N ILE A 31 -11.32 -9.00 8.68
CA ILE A 31 -11.72 -10.41 8.76
C ILE A 31 -12.52 -10.79 7.50
N ALA A 32 -12.50 -9.96 6.48
CA ALA A 32 -13.14 -10.29 5.21
C ALA A 32 -12.58 -11.62 4.69
N ASP A 33 -13.48 -12.45 4.20
CA ASP A 33 -13.15 -13.75 3.66
C ASP A 33 -12.00 -13.62 2.65
N GLU A 34 -10.98 -14.44 2.78
CA GLU A 34 -9.86 -14.44 1.85
C GLU A 34 -10.31 -14.58 0.39
N GLU A 35 -11.42 -15.28 0.17
CA GLU A 35 -11.99 -15.43 -1.17
C GLU A 35 -12.51 -14.09 -1.71
N ASP A 36 -13.16 -13.29 -0.87
CA ASP A 36 -13.64 -11.97 -1.28
C ASP A 36 -12.48 -11.03 -1.64
N ILE A 37 -11.38 -11.11 -0.89
CA ILE A 37 -10.18 -10.33 -1.18
C ILE A 37 -9.54 -10.81 -2.48
N LYS A 38 -9.43 -12.13 -2.66
CA LYS A 38 -8.85 -12.72 -3.87
C LYS A 38 -9.68 -12.43 -5.12
N SER A 39 -11.00 -12.24 -4.97
CA SER A 39 -11.87 -11.90 -6.10
C SER A 39 -11.91 -10.41 -6.40
N ASN A 40 -11.33 -9.56 -5.54
CA ASN A 40 -11.30 -8.12 -5.75
C ASN A 40 -10.33 -7.79 -6.89
N THR A 41 -10.88 -7.27 -7.99
CA THR A 41 -10.10 -6.98 -9.21
C THR A 41 -9.04 -5.92 -8.96
N ALA A 42 -9.38 -4.85 -8.23
CA ALA A 42 -8.42 -3.78 -7.93
C ALA A 42 -7.24 -4.29 -7.11
N TYR A 43 -7.51 -5.14 -6.11
CA TYR A 43 -6.46 -5.76 -5.29
C TYR A 43 -5.53 -6.62 -6.14
N LYS A 44 -6.09 -7.48 -6.99
CA LYS A 44 -5.30 -8.36 -7.86
C LYS A 44 -4.39 -7.56 -8.79
N VAL A 45 -4.93 -6.55 -9.45
CA VAL A 45 -4.18 -5.72 -10.39
C VAL A 45 -3.08 -4.96 -9.66
N ASN A 46 -3.39 -4.32 -8.53
CA ASN A 46 -2.39 -3.58 -7.76
C ASN A 46 -1.29 -4.49 -7.21
N LEU A 47 -1.66 -5.66 -6.70
CA LEU A 47 -0.69 -6.64 -6.22
C LEU A 47 0.26 -7.09 -7.33
N GLU A 48 -0.27 -7.36 -8.52
CA GLU A 48 0.52 -7.78 -9.66
C GLU A 48 1.47 -6.68 -10.13
N ILE A 49 1.01 -5.44 -10.21
CA ILE A 49 1.83 -4.30 -10.63
C ILE A 49 2.95 -4.05 -9.61
N ILE A 50 2.63 -4.02 -8.32
CA ILE A 50 3.63 -3.82 -7.26
C ILE A 50 4.68 -4.92 -7.31
N THR A 51 4.25 -6.16 -7.37
CA THR A 51 5.17 -7.32 -7.43
C THR A 51 6.05 -7.27 -8.66
N GLY A 52 5.50 -6.90 -9.80
CA GLY A 52 6.25 -6.83 -11.07
C GLY A 52 7.28 -5.70 -11.10
N CYS A 53 7.11 -4.66 -10.31
CA CYS A 53 8.03 -3.51 -10.27
C CYS A 53 9.07 -3.60 -9.15
N LEU A 54 8.95 -4.57 -8.24
CA LEU A 54 9.90 -4.74 -7.14
C LEU A 54 11.32 -4.96 -7.66
N GLY A 55 12.26 -4.23 -7.08
CA GLY A 55 13.66 -4.31 -7.48
C GLY A 55 13.98 -3.61 -8.79
N LYS A 56 12.98 -3.01 -9.43
CA LYS A 56 13.13 -2.24 -10.68
C LYS A 56 12.81 -0.78 -10.42
N SER A 57 11.60 -0.32 -10.75
CA SER A 57 11.18 1.06 -10.45
C SER A 57 10.73 1.24 -9.00
N LEU A 58 10.57 0.16 -8.25
CA LEU A 58 10.10 0.17 -6.87
C LEU A 58 11.11 -0.51 -5.96
N SER A 59 11.81 0.29 -5.14
CA SER A 59 12.78 -0.22 -4.17
C SER A 59 12.06 -0.78 -2.93
N TYR A 60 12.70 -1.74 -2.28
CA TYR A 60 12.13 -2.38 -1.10
C TYR A 60 13.23 -2.73 -0.10
N SER A 61 12.83 -2.93 1.17
CA SER A 61 13.71 -3.38 2.24
C SER A 61 13.42 -4.85 2.56
N MET A 62 14.47 -5.59 2.91
CA MET A 62 14.36 -6.98 3.35
C MET A 62 14.84 -7.09 4.80
N ASN A 63 14.05 -7.77 5.61
CA ASN A 63 14.44 -8.10 6.98
C ASN A 63 15.09 -9.47 7.00
N LYS A 64 16.26 -9.58 7.66
CA LYS A 64 17.00 -10.84 7.78
C LYS A 64 16.18 -11.99 8.39
N PHE A 65 15.15 -11.67 9.20
CA PHE A 65 14.36 -12.67 9.91
C PHE A 65 13.05 -13.03 9.21
N GLN A 66 12.55 -12.21 8.30
CA GLN A 66 11.24 -12.41 7.68
C GLN A 66 11.28 -12.75 6.20
N GLU A 67 12.39 -12.52 5.53
CA GLU A 67 12.61 -12.80 4.10
C GLU A 67 11.49 -12.27 3.16
N LYS A 68 10.70 -11.29 3.64
CA LYS A 68 9.61 -10.70 2.85
C LYS A 68 9.93 -9.24 2.55
N PRO A 69 9.72 -8.79 1.32
CA PRO A 69 9.96 -7.38 0.97
C PRO A 69 8.97 -6.47 1.68
N ARG A 70 9.46 -5.31 2.12
CA ARG A 70 8.66 -4.27 2.74
C ARG A 70 9.02 -2.92 2.11
N ILE A 71 8.05 -2.03 2.07
CA ILE A 71 8.20 -0.74 1.37
C ILE A 71 7.76 0.39 2.29
N ASN A 72 8.52 1.49 2.28
CA ASN A 72 8.12 2.71 2.98
C ASN A 72 6.86 3.28 2.32
N PRO A 73 5.81 3.60 3.10
CA PRO A 73 4.55 4.07 2.52
C PRO A 73 4.64 5.38 1.75
N ASN A 74 5.44 6.35 2.19
CA ASN A 74 5.62 7.62 1.47
C ASN A 74 6.22 7.38 0.10
N TYR A 75 7.25 6.55 0.05
CA TYR A 75 7.90 6.18 -1.21
C TYR A 75 6.94 5.42 -2.13
N LEU A 76 6.22 4.45 -1.58
CA LEU A 76 5.26 3.65 -2.34
C LEU A 76 4.16 4.52 -2.95
N LEU A 77 3.56 5.41 -2.15
CA LEU A 77 2.45 6.24 -2.61
C LEU A 77 2.90 7.26 -3.67
N ASN A 78 4.08 7.87 -3.50
CA ASN A 78 4.63 8.73 -4.52
C ASN A 78 4.94 7.98 -5.82
N TRP A 79 5.47 6.76 -5.70
CA TRP A 79 5.68 5.89 -6.85
C TRP A 79 4.36 5.55 -7.55
N ALA A 80 3.32 5.21 -6.77
CA ALA A 80 2.00 4.86 -7.31
C ALA A 80 1.36 6.05 -8.03
N ILE A 81 1.50 7.27 -7.49
CA ILE A 81 1.01 8.49 -8.13
C ILE A 81 1.72 8.70 -9.47
N ASN A 82 3.04 8.55 -9.50
CA ASN A 82 3.84 8.72 -10.73
C ASN A 82 3.49 7.66 -11.77
N LYS A 83 3.15 6.45 -11.36
CA LYS A 83 2.70 5.37 -12.26
C LYS A 83 1.24 5.53 -12.66
N LYS A 84 0.52 6.51 -12.09
CA LYS A 84 -0.90 6.75 -12.34
C LYS A 84 -1.77 5.54 -11.98
N LEU A 85 -1.39 4.84 -10.91
CA LEU A 85 -2.20 3.75 -10.39
C LEU A 85 -3.46 4.31 -9.72
N PRO A 86 -4.61 3.60 -9.82
CA PRO A 86 -5.82 4.01 -9.11
C PRO A 86 -5.65 3.76 -7.61
N ILE A 87 -5.43 4.84 -6.85
CA ILE A 87 -5.30 4.78 -5.40
C ILE A 87 -6.66 5.12 -4.79
N ASN A 88 -7.08 4.37 -3.76
CA ASN A 88 -8.30 4.68 -3.02
C ASN A 88 -8.28 6.14 -2.57
N SER A 89 -9.36 6.87 -2.80
CA SER A 89 -9.43 8.32 -2.54
C SER A 89 -9.23 8.67 -1.07
N ILE A 90 -9.73 7.84 -0.16
CA ILE A 90 -9.59 8.08 1.28
C ILE A 90 -8.13 7.97 1.71
N LEU A 91 -7.43 6.94 1.22
CA LEU A 91 -6.00 6.78 1.50
C LEU A 91 -5.20 7.95 0.91
N LEU A 92 -5.49 8.34 -0.30
CA LEU A 92 -4.80 9.44 -0.98
C LEU A 92 -5.00 10.77 -0.24
N ASP A 93 -6.23 11.04 0.21
CA ASP A 93 -6.54 12.26 0.98
C ASP A 93 -5.77 12.27 2.31
N GLN A 94 -5.74 11.16 3.03
CA GLN A 94 -5.00 11.07 4.29
C GLN A 94 -3.50 11.21 4.07
N PHE A 95 -2.98 10.66 3.00
CA PHE A 95 -1.57 10.81 2.64
C PHE A 95 -1.21 12.27 2.36
N ARG A 96 -2.03 12.98 1.60
CA ARG A 96 -1.82 14.40 1.28
C ARG A 96 -1.87 15.28 2.53
N ILE A 97 -2.80 14.99 3.46
CA ILE A 97 -2.90 15.72 4.73
C ILE A 97 -1.63 15.49 5.56
N THR A 98 -1.17 14.26 5.67
CA THR A 98 0.02 13.90 6.43
C THR A 98 1.27 14.56 5.83
N ASP A 99 1.40 14.54 4.51
CA ASP A 99 2.53 15.15 3.80
C ASP A 99 2.56 16.68 4.02
N ASN A 100 1.39 17.33 3.94
CA ASN A 100 1.28 18.78 4.15
C ASN A 100 1.55 19.20 5.60
N SER A 101 1.29 18.33 6.58
CA SER A 101 1.50 18.65 7.98
C SER A 101 2.97 18.69 8.39
N ASN A 102 3.86 18.26 7.54
CA ASN A 102 5.31 18.24 7.77
C ASN A 102 6.03 19.47 7.21
N ILE A 103 5.29 20.46 6.77
CA ILE A 103 5.85 21.71 6.25
C ILE A 103 6.07 22.72 7.38
#